data_472bc6ee78e0e46f3e3f1613ed9cf5bc
#
_entry.id   472bc6ee78e0e46f3e3f1613ed9cf5bc
#
_cell.length_a   1.000
_cell.length_b   1.000
_cell.length_c   1.000
_cell.angle_alpha   90.00
_cell.angle_beta   90.00
_cell.angle_gamma   90.00
#
_symmetry.space_group_name_H-M   'P 1'
#
loop_
_entity.id
_entity.type
_entity.pdbx_description
1 polymer ?
#
loop_
_entity_poly.entity_id
_entity_poly.type
_entity_poly.pdbx_seq_one_letter_code
_entity_poly.pdbx_strand_id
1 'polypeptide(L)'
;MSRGLDEVEKAIQNAGAIEMAFLEKNMIWLNAVITIAPMLGFTGTVVGMIAAFDAIKAANDISPAVVAGGISQALLTTAFGLIVAMIIQTFQNVFVARIDKLVLDMEEQSIKILDHLQDLESK
;
A
#
# COMPACT_ATOMS: atom_id res chain seq x y z
N MET A 1 6.31 44.21 -1.26
CA MET A 1 6.35 43.37 -0.07
C MET A 1 5.41 42.18 -0.08
N SER A 2 4.26 42.27 -0.75
CA SER A 2 3.45 41.06 -1.04
C SER A 2 4.22 40.01 -1.84
N ARG A 3 5.20 40.40 -2.62
CA ARG A 3 6.06 39.52 -3.40
C ARG A 3 6.93 38.59 -2.53
N GLY A 4 7.43 39.10 -1.40
CA GLY A 4 8.23 38.30 -0.48
C GLY A 4 7.43 37.19 0.18
N LEU A 5 6.18 37.48 0.58
CA LEU A 5 5.27 36.50 1.18
C LEU A 5 4.84 35.43 0.18
N ASP A 6 4.55 35.85 -1.08
CA ASP A 6 4.20 34.89 -2.15
C ASP A 6 5.34 33.94 -2.46
N GLU A 7 6.58 34.44 -2.49
CA GLU A 7 7.76 33.62 -2.72
C GLU A 7 7.99 32.62 -1.59
N VAL A 8 7.81 33.06 -0.34
CA VAL A 8 7.92 32.19 0.85
C VAL A 8 6.85 31.09 0.81
N GLU A 9 5.60 31.46 0.49
CA GLU A 9 4.50 30.51 0.37
C GLU A 9 4.80 29.46 -0.71
N LYS A 10 5.27 29.88 -1.88
CA LYS A 10 5.66 28.95 -2.95
C LYS A 10 6.80 28.03 -2.52
N ALA A 11 7.80 28.56 -1.83
CA ALA A 11 8.93 27.77 -1.35
C ALA A 11 8.46 26.70 -0.35
N ILE A 12 7.56 27.05 0.56
CA ILE A 12 6.98 26.10 1.54
C ILE A 12 6.16 25.04 0.83
N GLN A 13 5.32 25.42 -0.14
CA GLN A 13 4.52 24.48 -0.91
C GLN A 13 5.38 23.53 -1.73
N ASN A 14 6.44 24.03 -2.35
CA ASN A 14 7.37 23.21 -3.14
C ASN A 14 8.12 22.21 -2.24
N ALA A 15 8.60 22.67 -1.09
CA ALA A 15 9.27 21.79 -0.12
C ALA A 15 8.32 20.70 0.39
N GLY A 16 7.07 21.05 0.69
CA GLY A 16 6.04 20.11 1.11
C GLY A 16 5.74 19.07 0.03
N ALA A 17 5.63 19.50 -1.23
CA ALA A 17 5.38 18.59 -2.35
C ALA A 17 6.53 17.60 -2.54
N ILE A 18 7.79 18.04 -2.39
CA ILE A 18 8.97 17.17 -2.49
C ILE A 18 8.95 16.11 -1.37
N GLU A 19 8.66 16.52 -0.14
CA GLU A 19 8.57 15.59 1.00
C GLU A 19 7.43 14.58 0.82
N MET A 20 6.27 15.03 0.33
CA MET A 20 5.14 14.16 0.00
C MET A 20 5.52 13.13 -1.06
N ALA A 21 6.17 13.57 -2.13
CA ALA A 21 6.61 12.66 -3.19
C ALA A 21 7.57 11.59 -2.68
N PHE A 22 8.47 11.96 -1.77
CA PHE A 22 9.40 11.02 -1.14
C PHE A 22 8.67 9.98 -0.29
N LEU A 23 7.68 10.39 0.50
CA LEU A 23 6.88 9.50 1.33
C LEU A 23 6.02 8.57 0.47
N GLU A 24 5.38 9.09 -0.57
CA GLU A 24 4.53 8.31 -1.49
C GLU A 24 5.33 7.29 -2.30
N LYS A 25 6.58 7.60 -2.63
CA LYS A 25 7.45 6.70 -3.39
C LYS A 25 7.64 5.36 -2.68
N ASN A 26 7.78 5.37 -1.37
CA ASN A 26 7.95 4.16 -0.57
C ASN A 26 6.64 3.37 -0.45
N MET A 27 5.49 4.06 -0.55
CA MET A 27 4.17 3.43 -0.48
C MET A 27 3.83 2.61 -1.72
N ILE A 28 4.45 2.87 -2.86
CA ILE A 28 4.24 2.13 -4.11
C ILE A 28 4.57 0.65 -3.92
N TRP A 29 5.64 0.33 -3.21
CA TRP A 29 6.04 -1.05 -2.92
C TRP A 29 5.02 -1.78 -2.06
N LEU A 30 4.47 -1.12 -1.06
CA LEU A 30 3.40 -1.67 -0.21
C LEU A 30 2.15 -1.96 -1.03
N ASN A 31 1.76 -1.01 -1.89
CA ASN A 31 0.62 -1.20 -2.79
C ASN A 31 0.82 -2.38 -3.73
N ALA A 32 2.04 -2.54 -4.26
CA ALA A 32 2.37 -3.67 -5.12
C ALA A 32 2.18 -5.00 -4.39
N VAL A 33 2.67 -5.12 -3.16
CA VAL A 33 2.53 -6.35 -2.36
C VAL A 33 1.04 -6.65 -2.08
N ILE A 34 0.27 -5.63 -1.70
CA ILE A 34 -1.16 -5.78 -1.40
C ILE A 34 -1.94 -6.31 -2.62
N THR A 35 -1.56 -5.86 -3.80
CA THR A 35 -2.21 -6.27 -5.03
C THR A 35 -1.72 -7.64 -5.51
N ILE A 36 -0.41 -7.87 -5.49
CA ILE A 36 0.22 -9.06 -6.06
C ILE A 36 0.04 -10.29 -5.16
N ALA A 37 0.09 -10.13 -3.84
CA ALA A 37 0.01 -11.26 -2.92
C ALA A 37 -1.28 -12.09 -3.07
N PRO A 38 -2.49 -11.50 -3.14
CA PRO A 38 -3.71 -12.27 -3.43
C PRO A 38 -3.69 -12.90 -4.82
N MET A 39 -3.11 -12.23 -5.82
CA MET A 39 -2.99 -12.76 -7.18
C MET A 39 -2.10 -13.99 -7.21
N LEU A 40 -0.98 -13.97 -6.48
CA LEU A 40 -0.11 -15.14 -6.33
C LEU A 40 -0.83 -16.28 -5.63
N GLY A 41 -1.61 -15.97 -4.59
CA GLY A 41 -2.44 -16.96 -3.91
C GLY A 41 -3.44 -17.62 -4.86
N PHE A 42 -4.12 -16.82 -5.67
CA PHE A 42 -5.06 -17.32 -6.68
C PHE A 42 -4.35 -18.17 -7.74
N THR A 43 -3.20 -17.72 -8.22
CA THR A 43 -2.37 -18.48 -9.18
C THR A 43 -1.99 -19.85 -8.58
N GLY A 44 -1.63 -19.86 -7.29
CA GLY A 44 -1.34 -21.10 -6.57
C GLY A 44 -2.53 -22.05 -6.54
N THR A 45 -3.75 -21.55 -6.41
CA THR A 45 -4.97 -22.35 -6.49
C THR A 45 -5.11 -23.03 -7.86
N VAL A 46 -4.89 -22.25 -8.92
CA VAL A 46 -5.00 -22.77 -10.31
C VAL A 46 -3.96 -23.87 -10.53
N VAL A 47 -2.70 -23.61 -10.19
CA VAL A 47 -1.60 -24.57 -10.34
C VAL A 47 -1.87 -25.85 -9.50
N GLY A 48 -2.29 -25.66 -8.25
CA GLY A 48 -2.61 -26.78 -7.35
C GLY A 48 -3.72 -27.67 -7.87
N MET A 49 -4.79 -27.05 -8.43
CA MET A 49 -5.90 -27.81 -9.02
C MET A 49 -5.48 -28.55 -10.28
N ILE A 50 -4.69 -27.92 -11.14
CA ILE A 50 -4.15 -28.60 -12.33
C ILE A 50 -3.34 -29.83 -11.90
N ALA A 51 -2.46 -29.67 -10.94
CA ALA A 51 -1.64 -30.78 -10.45
C ALA A 51 -2.48 -31.92 -9.85
N ALA A 52 -3.56 -31.57 -9.15
CA ALA A 52 -4.50 -32.57 -8.59
C ALA A 52 -5.19 -33.36 -9.71
N PHE A 53 -5.66 -32.69 -10.73
CA PHE A 53 -6.31 -33.37 -11.87
C PHE A 53 -5.33 -34.19 -12.70
N ASP A 54 -4.12 -33.75 -12.86
CA ASP A 54 -3.07 -34.51 -13.54
C ASP A 54 -2.72 -35.79 -12.77
N ALA A 55 -2.67 -35.71 -11.47
CA ALA A 55 -2.45 -36.89 -10.61
C ALA A 55 -3.59 -37.92 -10.73
N ILE A 56 -4.83 -37.46 -10.76
CA ILE A 56 -6.01 -38.31 -10.98
C ILE A 56 -5.94 -38.99 -12.35
N LYS A 57 -5.60 -38.22 -13.37
CA LYS A 57 -5.49 -38.71 -14.74
C LYS A 57 -4.37 -39.78 -14.85
N ALA A 58 -3.23 -39.55 -14.23
CA ALA A 58 -2.10 -40.48 -14.25
C ALA A 58 -2.41 -41.77 -13.49
N ALA A 59 -3.10 -41.69 -12.37
CA ALA A 59 -3.47 -42.86 -11.56
C ALA A 59 -4.64 -43.63 -12.15
N ASN A 60 -5.39 -43.04 -13.09
CA ASN A 60 -6.60 -43.60 -13.69
C ASN A 60 -7.64 -44.02 -12.63
N ASP A 61 -7.60 -43.42 -11.46
CA ASP A 61 -8.48 -43.69 -10.34
C ASP A 61 -8.78 -42.39 -9.60
N ILE A 62 -10.05 -42.16 -9.30
CA ILE A 62 -10.47 -40.99 -8.52
C ILE A 62 -10.41 -41.35 -7.05
N SER A 63 -9.23 -41.18 -6.43
CA SER A 63 -9.08 -41.33 -5.01
C SER A 63 -9.54 -40.07 -4.27
N PRO A 64 -10.51 -40.15 -3.34
CA PRO A 64 -10.91 -38.99 -2.55
C PRO A 64 -9.75 -38.33 -1.81
N ALA A 65 -8.77 -39.10 -1.38
CA ALA A 65 -7.60 -38.61 -0.66
C ALA A 65 -6.69 -37.71 -1.57
N VAL A 66 -6.46 -38.13 -2.81
CA VAL A 66 -5.64 -37.40 -3.76
C VAL A 66 -6.32 -36.09 -4.14
N VAL A 67 -7.64 -36.14 -4.41
CA VAL A 67 -8.42 -34.93 -4.74
C VAL A 67 -8.43 -33.97 -3.55
N ALA A 68 -8.72 -34.46 -2.36
CA ALA A 68 -8.75 -33.64 -1.14
C ALA A 68 -7.38 -33.00 -0.84
N GLY A 69 -6.30 -33.75 -1.03
CA GLY A 69 -4.95 -33.23 -0.83
C GLY A 69 -4.61 -32.08 -1.77
N GLY A 70 -4.91 -32.24 -3.07
CA GLY A 70 -4.66 -31.21 -4.07
C GLY A 70 -5.49 -29.94 -3.83
N ILE A 71 -6.76 -30.09 -3.51
CA ILE A 71 -7.66 -28.97 -3.20
C ILE A 71 -7.18 -28.26 -1.93
N SER A 72 -6.84 -29.01 -0.88
CA SER A 72 -6.35 -28.45 0.38
C SER A 72 -5.10 -27.59 0.14
N GLN A 73 -4.13 -28.11 -0.60
CA GLN A 73 -2.91 -27.38 -0.93
C GLN A 73 -3.21 -26.10 -1.71
N ALA A 74 -4.09 -26.18 -2.70
CA ALA A 74 -4.51 -25.03 -3.49
C ALA A 74 -5.15 -23.95 -2.60
N LEU A 75 -6.08 -24.34 -1.73
CA LEU A 75 -6.77 -23.40 -0.83
C LEU A 75 -5.82 -22.75 0.18
N LEU A 76 -4.82 -23.49 0.65
CA LEU A 76 -3.81 -22.95 1.57
C LEU A 76 -3.01 -21.83 0.93
N THR A 77 -2.63 -21.97 -0.34
CA THR A 77 -1.88 -20.89 -1.04
C THR A 77 -2.70 -19.60 -1.14
N THR A 78 -4.00 -19.73 -1.42
CA THR A 78 -4.91 -18.56 -1.43
C THR A 78 -5.01 -17.93 -0.05
N ALA A 79 -5.16 -18.74 1.00
CA ALA A 79 -5.25 -18.27 2.37
C ALA A 79 -4.00 -17.50 2.78
N PHE A 80 -2.81 -18.02 2.48
CA PHE A 80 -1.56 -17.33 2.79
C PHE A 80 -1.40 -16.02 2.03
N GLY A 81 -1.75 -15.99 0.74
CA GLY A 81 -1.71 -14.77 -0.07
C GLY A 81 -2.62 -13.69 0.51
N LEU A 82 -3.81 -14.06 0.96
CA LEU A 82 -4.76 -13.13 1.58
C LEU A 82 -4.27 -12.64 2.95
N ILE A 83 -3.69 -13.53 3.77
CA ILE A 83 -3.15 -13.13 5.09
C ILE A 83 -2.03 -12.10 4.91
N VAL A 84 -1.09 -12.34 3.99
CA VAL A 84 -0.02 -11.38 3.70
C VAL A 84 -0.60 -10.04 3.28
N ALA A 85 -1.57 -10.05 2.37
CA ALA A 85 -2.21 -8.82 1.89
C ALA A 85 -2.90 -8.07 3.03
N MET A 86 -3.60 -8.78 3.93
CA MET A 86 -4.29 -8.16 5.06
C MET A 86 -3.33 -7.51 6.04
N ILE A 87 -2.21 -8.17 6.35
CA ILE A 87 -1.19 -7.60 7.25
C ILE A 87 -0.60 -6.33 6.65
N ILE A 88 -0.17 -6.39 5.40
CA ILE A 88 0.44 -5.24 4.72
C ILE A 88 -0.57 -4.11 4.54
N GLN A 89 -1.83 -4.42 4.21
CA GLN A 89 -2.90 -3.43 4.09
C GLN A 89 -3.14 -2.70 5.41
N THR A 90 -3.09 -3.41 6.53
CA THR A 90 -3.26 -2.80 7.85
C THR A 90 -2.13 -1.79 8.13
N PHE A 91 -0.88 -2.17 7.87
CA PHE A 91 0.25 -1.26 8.02
C PHE A 91 0.16 -0.07 7.07
N GLN A 92 -0.26 -0.31 5.82
CA GLN A 92 -0.44 0.77 4.84
C GLN A 92 -1.47 1.78 5.32
N ASN A 93 -2.60 1.33 5.85
CA ASN A 93 -3.65 2.21 6.36
C ASN A 93 -3.12 3.09 7.50
N VAL A 94 -2.30 2.53 8.40
CA VAL A 94 -1.67 3.29 9.48
C VAL A 94 -0.71 4.33 8.91
N PHE A 95 0.12 3.96 7.93
CA PHE A 95 1.07 4.89 7.31
C PHE A 95 0.37 6.01 6.56
N VAL A 96 -0.69 5.70 5.81
CA VAL A 96 -1.49 6.72 5.11
C VAL A 96 -2.10 7.71 6.11
N ALA A 97 -2.66 7.22 7.22
CA ALA A 97 -3.23 8.08 8.25
C ALA A 97 -2.17 9.00 8.87
N ARG A 98 -0.97 8.48 9.11
CA ARG A 98 0.15 9.29 9.65
C ARG A 98 0.64 10.31 8.65
N ILE A 99 0.74 9.96 7.37
CA ILE A 99 1.15 10.88 6.31
C ILE A 99 0.13 12.02 6.20
N ASP A 100 -1.16 11.70 6.19
CA ASP A 100 -2.23 12.70 6.14
C ASP A 100 -2.17 13.65 7.34
N LYS A 101 -1.91 13.14 8.53
CA LYS A 101 -1.73 13.96 9.72
C LYS A 101 -0.53 14.87 9.61
N LEU A 102 0.60 14.36 9.12
CA LEU A 102 1.81 15.17 8.91
C LEU A 102 1.58 16.28 7.90
N VAL A 103 0.83 16.00 6.83
CA VAL A 103 0.45 17.01 5.82
C VAL A 103 -0.38 18.12 6.45
N LEU A 104 -1.38 17.76 7.26
CA LEU A 104 -2.21 18.74 7.98
C LEU A 104 -1.37 19.58 8.94
N ASP A 105 -0.46 18.97 9.68
CA ASP A 105 0.44 19.68 10.59
C ASP A 105 1.36 20.64 9.83
N MET A 106 1.86 20.23 8.67
CA MET A 106 2.70 21.07 7.81
C MET A 106 1.92 22.27 7.27
N GLU A 107 0.68 22.07 6.81
CA GLU A 107 -0.20 23.15 6.36
C GLU A 107 -0.49 24.14 7.48
N GLU A 108 -0.81 23.66 8.66
CA GLU A 108 -1.07 24.49 9.84
C GLU A 108 0.16 25.30 10.23
N GLN A 109 1.35 24.70 10.26
CA GLN A 109 2.59 25.40 10.55
C GLN A 109 2.92 26.43 9.47
N SER A 110 2.65 26.14 8.20
CA SER A 110 2.85 27.07 7.10
C SER A 110 1.98 28.32 7.27
N ILE A 111 0.73 28.15 7.66
CA ILE A 111 -0.20 29.26 7.90
C ILE A 111 0.30 30.13 9.06
N LYS A 112 0.75 29.51 10.15
CA LYS A 112 1.32 30.25 11.31
C LYS A 112 2.55 31.05 10.94
N ILE A 113 3.43 30.50 10.13
CA ILE A 113 4.64 31.20 9.64
C ILE A 113 4.24 32.41 8.81
N LEU A 114 3.29 32.24 7.88
CA LEU A 114 2.82 33.33 7.02
C LEU A 114 2.15 34.43 7.84
N ASP A 115 1.33 34.08 8.80
CA ASP A 115 0.65 35.03 9.70
C ASP A 115 1.68 35.84 10.51
N HIS A 116 2.71 35.16 11.03
CA HIS A 116 3.78 35.81 11.77
C HIS A 116 4.57 36.81 10.89
N LEU A 117 4.87 36.42 9.65
CA LEU A 117 5.54 37.30 8.70
C LEU A 117 4.68 38.52 8.34
N GLN A 118 3.37 38.34 8.19
CA GLN A 118 2.44 39.44 7.97
C GLN A 118 2.43 40.43 9.13
N ASP A 119 2.41 39.92 10.36
CA ASP A 119 2.45 40.75 11.57
C ASP A 119 3.74 41.56 11.64
N LEU A 120 4.89 40.97 11.26
CA LEU A 120 6.15 41.67 11.20
C LEU A 120 6.16 42.76 10.12
N GLU A 121 5.51 42.51 8.97
CA GLU A 121 5.39 43.53 7.92
C GLU A 121 4.51 44.72 8.31
N SER A 122 3.45 44.44 9.12
CA SER A 122 2.50 45.47 9.54
C SER A 122 3.07 46.44 10.59
N LYS A 123 4.18 46.08 11.23
CA LYS A 123 4.90 46.92 12.19
C LYS A 123 6.04 47.67 11.53
#